data_fa1f76ed026f0a5000941a9998a7e70c
#
_entry.id   fa1f76ed026f0a5000941a9998a7e70c
#
_cell.length_a   1.000
_cell.length_b   1.000
_cell.length_c   1.000
_cell.angle_alpha   90.00
_cell.angle_beta   90.00
_cell.angle_gamma   90.00
#
_symmetry.space_group_name_H-M   'P 1'
#
loop_
_entity.id
_entity.type
_entity.pdbx_description
1 polymer ?
#
loop_
_entity_poly.entity_id
_entity_poly.type
_entity_poly.pdbx_seq_one_letter_code
_entity_poly.pdbx_strand_id
1 'polypeptide(L)' 'MKRLWLILSLLFIFSCDDNYKENCIDESKITNLPCDDVYDPVCGCDGVTYSNACEAENSGITEWTEGECN' A
#
# COMPACT_ATOMS: atom_id res chain seq x y z
N MET A 1 25.83 -31.11 -17.21
CA MET A 1 25.44 -31.15 -16.47
C MET A 1 25.43 -30.13 -15.56
N LYS A 2 26.13 -29.45 -15.36
CA LYS A 2 26.07 -28.46 -14.60
C LYS A 2 25.22 -27.39 -14.95
N ARG A 3 24.81 -27.29 -15.94
CA ARG A 3 24.10 -26.22 -16.36
C ARG A 3 22.80 -26.19 -15.75
N LEU A 4 22.28 -27.15 -15.36
CA LEU A 4 21.00 -27.11 -14.93
C LEU A 4 20.89 -26.42 -13.69
N TRP A 5 21.75 -26.42 -12.82
CA TRP A 5 21.53 -25.76 -11.65
C TRP A 5 21.48 -24.31 -11.75
N LEU A 6 21.86 -23.83 -12.75
CA LEU A 6 21.77 -22.47 -12.86
C LEU A 6 20.40 -22.11 -12.90
N ILE A 7 19.61 -22.78 -13.50
CA ILE A 7 18.27 -22.45 -13.65
C ILE A 7 17.58 -22.26 -12.39
N LEU A 8 17.79 -23.02 -11.48
CA LEU A 8 17.08 -22.84 -10.35
C LEU A 8 17.28 -21.58 -9.74
N SER A 9 18.29 -21.03 -9.86
CA SER A 9 18.48 -19.83 -9.25
C SER A 9 17.50 -18.83 -9.50
N LEU A 10 16.84 -18.86 -10.49
CA LEU A 10 15.96 -17.86 -10.75
C LEU A 10 14.71 -18.01 -10.13
N LEU A 11 14.33 -19.03 -9.69
CA LEU A 11 13.11 -19.14 -9.19
C LEU A 11 12.80 -18.31 -8.08
N PHE A 12 13.52 -18.14 -7.24
CA PHE A 12 13.09 -17.44 -6.17
C PHE A 12 13.10 -16.09 -6.23
N ILE A 13 13.27 -15.60 -7.09
CA ILE A 13 13.22 -14.31 -7.18
C ILE A 13 12.04 -13.67 -6.81
N PHE A 14 11.06 -13.86 -7.08
CA PHE A 14 9.98 -13.14 -6.91
C PHE A 14 9.35 -13.09 -5.70
N SER A 15 9.45 -13.44 -5.02
CA SER A 15 8.82 -13.41 -3.90
C SER A 15 8.43 -12.22 -3.37
N CYS A 16 8.29 -11.46 -3.39
CA CYS A 16 7.98 -10.48 -2.89
C CYS A 16 7.20 -9.92 -2.24
N ASP A 17 6.87 -9.39 -1.78
CA ASP A 17 6.37 -8.69 -1.21
C ASP A 17 5.41 -8.37 -0.68
N ASP A 18 4.94 -8.12 -0.35
CA ASP A 18 3.98 -7.94 0.18
C ASP A 18 3.91 -7.03 1.20
N ASN A 19 4.24 -6.04 1.19
CA ASN A 19 4.05 -5.14 2.06
C ASN A 19 2.68 -4.68 2.11
N TYR A 20 1.76 -4.94 1.22
CA TYR A 20 0.48 -4.38 1.37
C TYR A 20 -0.55 -5.45 1.40
N LYS A 21 -1.70 -5.23 1.99
CA LYS A 21 -2.67 -6.20 2.11
C LYS A 21 -3.56 -6.32 0.99
N GLU A 22 -4.12 -7.47 0.77
CA GLU A 22 -4.93 -7.68 -0.31
C GLU A 22 -6.16 -6.92 -0.26
N ASN A 23 -6.85 -6.66 0.64
CA ASN A 23 -8.04 -5.88 0.62
C ASN A 23 -7.80 -4.52 1.18
N CYS A 24 -6.64 -4.00 0.97
CA CYS A 24 -6.30 -2.71 1.50
C CYS A 24 -7.12 -1.59 0.90
N ILE A 25 -7.42 -1.65 -0.37
CA ILE A 25 -8.19 -0.60 -1.01
C ILE A 25 -9.54 -1.12 -1.38
N ASP A 26 -10.59 -0.46 -0.92
CA ASP A 26 -11.93 -0.87 -1.23
C ASP A 26 -12.47 0.13 -2.22
N GLU A 27 -12.53 -0.25 -3.47
CA GLU A 27 -12.93 0.66 -4.49
C GLU A 27 -14.34 1.18 -4.31
N SER A 28 -15.17 0.46 -3.62
CA SER A 28 -16.52 0.93 -3.42
C SER A 28 -16.55 2.06 -2.42
N LYS A 29 -15.46 2.31 -1.70
CA LYS A 29 -15.44 3.39 -0.76
C LYS A 29 -14.72 4.61 -1.29
N ILE A 30 -14.26 4.59 -2.50
CA ILE A 30 -13.58 5.73 -3.06
C ILE A 30 -14.59 6.83 -3.27
N THR A 31 -14.34 8.01 -2.70
CA THR A 31 -15.28 9.10 -2.81
C THR A 31 -14.52 10.39 -3.05
N ASN A 32 -15.26 11.46 -3.21
CA ASN A 32 -14.68 12.72 -3.48
C ASN A 32 -15.17 13.72 -2.48
N LEU A 33 -15.37 13.33 -1.27
CA LEU A 33 -15.89 14.22 -0.25
C LEU A 33 -14.86 15.25 0.15
N PRO A 34 -15.27 16.41 0.52
CA PRO A 34 -14.31 17.44 0.88
C PRO A 34 -13.63 17.12 2.18
N CYS A 35 -12.35 17.39 2.27
CA CYS A 35 -11.58 17.19 3.46
C CYS A 35 -11.01 18.51 3.92
N ASP A 36 -10.74 18.64 5.23
CA ASP A 36 -10.13 19.84 5.71
C ASP A 36 -8.72 19.91 5.22
N ASP A 37 -8.17 21.10 5.18
CA ASP A 37 -6.83 21.25 4.72
C ASP A 37 -5.82 20.99 5.80
N VAL A 38 -6.09 20.22 6.78
CA VAL A 38 -5.17 19.97 7.84
C VAL A 38 -4.18 18.90 7.41
N TYR A 39 -2.91 19.13 7.63
CA TYR A 39 -1.92 18.13 7.29
C TYR A 39 -1.63 17.33 8.55
N ASP A 40 -2.15 16.14 8.61
CA ASP A 40 -1.96 15.28 9.75
C ASP A 40 -1.72 13.91 9.12
N PRO A 41 -0.53 13.67 8.60
CA PRO A 41 -0.32 12.55 7.68
C PRO A 41 -0.54 11.17 8.26
N VAL A 42 -0.97 10.29 7.43
CA VAL A 42 -1.15 8.90 7.78
C VAL A 42 -0.52 8.06 6.68
N CYS A 43 -0.06 6.90 7.06
CA CYS A 43 0.49 5.97 6.08
C CYS A 43 -0.56 4.92 5.80
N GLY A 44 -1.03 4.87 4.60
CA GLY A 44 -2.06 3.90 4.22
C GLY A 44 -1.51 2.51 4.12
N CYS A 45 -2.40 1.55 4.17
CA CYS A 45 -1.98 0.15 4.07
C CYS A 45 -1.40 -0.15 2.71
N ASP A 46 -1.54 0.76 1.76
CA ASP A 46 -0.95 0.59 0.46
C ASP A 46 0.46 1.17 0.39
N GLY A 47 0.99 1.68 1.51
CA GLY A 47 2.32 2.24 1.51
C GLY A 47 2.40 3.67 1.03
N VAL A 48 1.28 4.34 0.91
CA VAL A 48 1.26 5.70 0.41
C VAL A 48 0.92 6.65 1.55
N THR A 49 1.63 7.76 1.64
CA THR A 49 1.36 8.74 2.66
C THR A 49 0.24 9.65 2.18
N TYR A 50 -0.80 9.77 2.98
CA TYR A 50 -1.91 10.66 2.65
C TYR A 50 -1.85 11.85 3.59
N SER A 51 -2.32 12.99 3.17
CA SER A 51 -2.17 14.20 3.96
C SER A 51 -2.97 14.15 5.24
N ASN A 52 -4.01 13.36 5.30
CA ASN A 52 -4.75 13.15 6.52
C ASN A 52 -5.65 11.94 6.34
N ALA A 53 -6.30 11.53 7.40
CA ALA A 53 -7.13 10.34 7.34
C ALA A 53 -8.31 10.52 6.39
N CYS A 54 -8.81 11.74 6.28
CA CYS A 54 -9.92 11.99 5.38
C CYS A 54 -9.53 11.69 3.95
N GLU A 55 -8.32 12.10 3.55
CA GLU A 55 -7.88 11.83 2.20
C GLU A 55 -7.67 10.33 2.00
N ALA A 56 -7.17 9.65 3.01
CA ALA A 56 -6.96 8.21 2.89
C ALA A 56 -8.30 7.52 2.71
N GLU A 57 -9.28 7.94 3.48
CA GLU A 57 -10.57 7.35 3.38
C GLU A 57 -11.20 7.59 2.03
N ASN A 58 -11.06 8.79 1.49
CA ASN A 58 -11.60 9.08 0.17
C ASN A 58 -10.94 8.22 -0.91
N SER A 59 -9.74 7.75 -0.66
CA SER A 59 -9.05 6.93 -1.63
C SER A 59 -9.39 5.45 -1.46
N GLY A 60 -10.31 5.13 -0.57
CA GLY A 60 -10.73 3.75 -0.39
C GLY A 60 -9.84 2.96 0.54
N ILE A 61 -8.91 3.64 1.23
CA ILE A 61 -7.99 2.94 2.10
C ILE A 61 -8.74 2.45 3.32
N THR A 62 -8.57 1.19 3.66
CA THR A 62 -9.32 0.61 4.73
C THR A 62 -8.57 0.62 6.05
N GLU A 63 -7.25 0.75 6.01
CA GLU A 63 -6.46 0.82 7.23
C GLU A 63 -5.30 1.74 7.05
N TRP A 64 -4.95 2.46 8.05
CA TRP A 64 -3.78 3.31 7.97
C TRP A 64 -3.19 3.47 9.37
N THR A 65 -1.97 3.97 9.44
CA THR A 65 -1.34 4.25 10.72
C THR A 65 -0.98 5.71 10.75
N GLU A 66 -0.85 6.26 11.92
CA GLU A 66 -0.52 7.66 12.04
C GLU A 66 0.89 7.94 11.62
N GLY A 67 1.09 9.04 10.97
CA GLY A 67 2.41 9.47 10.55
C GLY A 67 2.70 9.11 9.12
N GLU A 68 3.75 9.70 8.59
CA GLU A 68 4.12 9.43 7.22
C GLU A 68 4.69 8.04 7.08
N CYS A 69 4.61 7.50 5.88
CA CYS A 69 5.21 6.21 5.64
C CYS A 69 6.72 6.34 5.67
N ASN A 70 7.40 5.29 6.04
CA ASN A 70 8.85 5.35 6.12
C ASN A 70 9.53 5.18 4.79
#